data_deae0ee84fc84c2b17acf6caf60913e0
#
_entry.id   deae0ee84fc84c2b17acf6caf60913e0
#
_cell.length_a   1.000
_cell.length_b   1.000
_cell.length_c   1.000
_cell.angle_alpha   90.00
_cell.angle_beta   90.00
_cell.angle_gamma   90.00
#
_symmetry.space_group_name_H-M   'P 1'
#
loop_
_entity.id
_entity.type
_entity.pdbx_description
1 polymer ?
#
loop_
_entity_poly.entity_id
_entity_poly.type
_entity_poly.pdbx_seq_one_letter_code
_entity_poly.pdbx_strand_id
1 'polypeptide(L)'
;MTFPASERRTARPMPTTHRSLATLGFPRIRWLHVTLLPALLSAGVWAAGDALVKTWAWFLNRGIELLGLNGIVQALPTHRLYWDSPAIVLVDIPAAAPSGEQLIAGALIAAALLLLSLIVDVERVPTRYMLRALTLCHSSALVFFGLFSARLPYSLNDHVAAGLTMAWMFMLLIPWMHAASFYVFGFGLWRKLALTLLTLAHLVLFVPAQYLFHIAAVQTYSLLQLPLLYLLAGVLLDVVVFISLYAWAMSWQTVEDAGTER
;
A
#
# COMPACT_ATOMS: atom_id res chain seq x y z
N MET A 1 -57.57 18.48 38.95
CA MET A 1 -56.35 18.69 38.15
C MET A 1 -55.58 17.40 38.11
N THR A 2 -55.73 16.62 37.05
CA THR A 2 -55.04 15.34 36.85
C THR A 2 -53.82 15.59 35.96
N PHE A 3 -52.62 15.36 36.49
CA PHE A 3 -51.38 15.42 35.73
C PHE A 3 -51.31 14.27 34.71
N PRO A 4 -50.94 14.50 33.46
CA PRO A 4 -50.79 13.44 32.49
C PRO A 4 -49.59 12.56 32.85
N ALA A 5 -49.81 11.23 32.75
CA ALA A 5 -48.77 10.21 32.97
C ALA A 5 -47.57 10.48 32.06
N SER A 6 -46.39 10.60 32.67
CA SER A 6 -45.13 10.77 31.98
C SER A 6 -44.94 9.64 30.96
N GLU A 7 -44.85 10.00 29.67
CA GLU A 7 -44.36 9.11 28.62
C GLU A 7 -43.05 8.47 29.05
N ARG A 8 -43.11 7.18 29.37
CA ARG A 8 -41.91 6.37 29.47
C ARG A 8 -41.23 6.41 28.09
N ARG A 9 -40.27 7.32 27.94
CA ARG A 9 -39.30 7.22 26.83
C ARG A 9 -38.70 5.81 26.93
N THR A 10 -39.14 4.92 26.07
CA THR A 10 -38.47 3.65 25.83
C THR A 10 -37.03 4.01 25.42
N ALA A 11 -36.11 3.84 26.36
CA ALA A 11 -34.68 4.01 26.07
C ALA A 11 -34.37 3.12 24.88
N ARG A 12 -34.06 3.72 23.72
CA ARG A 12 -33.53 2.97 22.60
C ARG A 12 -32.33 2.20 23.15
N PRO A 13 -32.28 0.87 22.94
CA PRO A 13 -31.12 0.12 23.39
C PRO A 13 -29.93 0.75 22.66
N MET A 14 -28.96 1.27 23.42
CA MET A 14 -27.69 1.73 22.85
C MET A 14 -27.14 0.57 22.01
N PRO A 15 -26.77 0.81 20.76
CA PRO A 15 -26.10 -0.20 19.96
C PRO A 15 -24.86 -0.61 20.77
N THR A 16 -24.83 -1.86 21.21
CA THR A 16 -23.68 -2.41 21.93
C THR A 16 -22.50 -2.35 21.00
N THR A 17 -21.61 -1.41 21.21
CA THR A 17 -20.50 -1.00 20.35
C THR A 17 -19.45 -2.10 20.13
N HIS A 18 -19.60 -3.29 20.72
CA HIS A 18 -18.60 -4.36 20.65
C HIS A 18 -19.20 -5.77 20.54
N ARG A 19 -20.22 -5.94 19.69
CA ARG A 19 -20.71 -7.29 19.36
C ARG A 19 -19.63 -8.23 18.82
N SER A 20 -18.62 -7.68 18.16
CA SER A 20 -17.50 -8.45 17.62
C SER A 20 -16.58 -9.07 18.69
N LEU A 21 -16.49 -8.45 19.87
CA LEU A 21 -15.66 -8.98 20.97
C LEU A 21 -16.40 -9.99 21.84
N ALA A 22 -17.73 -9.92 21.91
CA ALA A 22 -18.55 -10.84 22.72
C ALA A 22 -18.59 -12.28 22.15
N THR A 23 -18.23 -12.47 20.88
CA THR A 23 -18.27 -13.77 20.19
C THR A 23 -16.89 -14.39 19.95
N LEU A 24 -15.85 -13.99 20.66
CA LEU A 24 -14.52 -14.60 20.60
C LEU A 24 -14.46 -15.99 21.29
N GLY A 25 -15.43 -16.84 21.00
CA GLY A 25 -15.24 -18.27 21.17
C GLY A 25 -14.29 -18.77 20.08
N PHE A 26 -13.17 -19.39 20.45
CA PHE A 26 -12.22 -19.98 19.50
C PHE A 26 -12.49 -21.50 19.34
N PRO A 27 -13.41 -21.93 18.49
CA PRO A 27 -13.54 -23.35 18.16
C PRO A 27 -12.25 -23.83 17.48
N ARG A 28 -11.92 -25.11 17.63
CA ARG A 28 -10.69 -25.72 17.06
C ARG A 28 -10.50 -25.41 15.57
N ILE A 29 -11.58 -25.34 14.80
CA ILE A 29 -11.53 -25.02 13.38
C ILE A 29 -11.02 -23.60 13.08
N ARG A 30 -11.21 -22.64 14.00
CA ARG A 30 -10.65 -21.28 13.84
C ARG A 30 -9.14 -21.26 13.99
N TRP A 31 -8.58 -22.06 14.88
CA TRP A 31 -7.13 -22.22 15.02
C TRP A 31 -6.49 -22.72 13.72
N LEU A 32 -7.12 -23.69 13.04
CA LEU A 32 -6.64 -24.14 11.72
C LEU A 32 -6.65 -23.00 10.68
N HIS A 33 -7.68 -22.17 10.66
CA HIS A 33 -7.72 -21.02 9.74
C HIS A 33 -6.66 -19.96 10.08
N VAL A 34 -6.38 -19.71 11.35
CA VAL A 34 -5.43 -18.68 11.79
C VAL A 34 -3.97 -19.13 11.63
N THR A 35 -3.69 -20.43 11.68
CA THR A 35 -2.32 -20.96 11.62
C THR A 35 -2.00 -21.62 10.28
N LEU A 36 -2.80 -22.59 9.86
CA LEU A 36 -2.51 -23.40 8.67
C LEU A 36 -2.73 -22.63 7.37
N LEU A 37 -3.82 -21.86 7.29
CA LEU A 37 -4.14 -21.13 6.06
C LEU A 37 -3.09 -20.07 5.70
N PRO A 38 -2.64 -19.18 6.61
CA PRO A 38 -1.57 -18.25 6.28
C PRO A 38 -0.25 -18.94 5.96
N ALA A 39 0.08 -20.04 6.65
CA ALA A 39 1.28 -20.81 6.36
C ALA A 39 1.26 -21.39 4.94
N LEU A 40 0.15 -21.98 4.51
CA LEU A 40 -0.03 -22.52 3.15
C LEU A 40 0.01 -21.43 2.08
N LEU A 41 -0.64 -20.28 2.33
CA LEU A 41 -0.63 -19.16 1.39
C LEU A 41 0.78 -18.54 1.28
N SER A 42 1.48 -18.34 2.39
CA SER A 42 2.87 -17.85 2.36
C SER A 42 3.81 -18.85 1.70
N ALA A 43 3.65 -20.15 1.93
CA ALA A 43 4.42 -21.18 1.23
C ALA A 43 4.13 -21.17 -0.29
N GLY A 44 2.89 -20.96 -0.69
CA GLY A 44 2.51 -20.79 -2.09
C GLY A 44 3.15 -19.56 -2.74
N VAL A 45 3.14 -18.41 -2.05
CA VAL A 45 3.83 -17.18 -2.50
C VAL A 45 5.34 -17.44 -2.62
N TRP A 46 5.94 -18.09 -1.63
CA TRP A 46 7.35 -18.46 -1.67
C TRP A 46 7.68 -19.34 -2.87
N ALA A 47 6.93 -20.40 -3.08
CA ALA A 47 7.12 -21.31 -4.21
C ALA A 47 6.92 -20.63 -5.58
N ALA A 48 6.04 -19.63 -5.66
CA ALA A 48 5.80 -18.86 -6.87
C ALA A 48 6.78 -17.70 -7.08
N GLY A 49 7.71 -17.45 -6.15
CA GLY A 49 8.56 -16.26 -6.13
C GLY A 49 9.34 -16.02 -7.42
N ASP A 50 10.01 -17.04 -7.95
CA ASP A 50 10.77 -16.92 -9.21
C ASP A 50 9.87 -16.60 -10.41
N ALA A 51 8.72 -17.24 -10.50
CA ALA A 51 7.75 -16.97 -11.57
C ALA A 51 7.22 -15.54 -11.48
N LEU A 52 6.95 -15.08 -10.26
CA LEU A 52 6.47 -13.74 -9.98
C LEU A 52 7.49 -12.68 -10.41
N VAL A 53 8.76 -12.83 -9.99
CA VAL A 53 9.82 -11.88 -10.32
C VAL A 53 10.07 -11.84 -11.83
N LYS A 54 10.06 -12.99 -12.51
CA LYS A 54 10.14 -13.06 -13.99
C LYS A 54 8.95 -12.34 -14.65
N THR A 55 7.76 -12.51 -14.11
CA THR A 55 6.55 -11.84 -14.61
C THR A 55 6.64 -10.33 -14.44
N TRP A 56 7.12 -9.85 -13.28
CA TRP A 56 7.34 -8.43 -13.05
C TRP A 56 8.40 -7.83 -13.98
N ALA A 57 9.52 -8.54 -14.17
CA ALA A 57 10.56 -8.10 -15.09
C ALA A 57 10.04 -8.02 -16.55
N TRP A 58 9.28 -9.02 -16.98
CA TRP A 58 8.62 -9.00 -18.28
C TRP A 58 7.63 -7.83 -18.42
N PHE A 59 6.77 -7.62 -17.41
CA PHE A 59 5.80 -6.52 -17.40
C PHE A 59 6.50 -5.15 -17.49
N LEU A 60 7.54 -4.93 -16.70
CA LEU A 60 8.28 -3.67 -16.68
C LEU A 60 8.99 -3.43 -18.02
N ASN A 61 9.68 -4.44 -18.58
CA ASN A 61 10.32 -4.31 -19.90
C ASN A 61 9.30 -3.98 -20.98
N ARG A 62 8.14 -4.67 -20.97
CA ARG A 62 7.10 -4.39 -21.95
C ARG A 62 6.51 -2.98 -21.78
N GLY A 63 6.33 -2.53 -20.55
CA GLY A 63 5.89 -1.17 -20.24
C GLY A 63 6.92 -0.11 -20.66
N ILE A 64 8.20 -0.33 -20.38
CA ILE A 64 9.31 0.54 -20.81
C ILE A 64 9.32 0.69 -22.34
N GLU A 65 9.22 -0.42 -23.07
CA GLU A 65 9.15 -0.44 -24.52
C GLU A 65 7.93 0.32 -25.06
N LEU A 66 6.73 0.04 -24.52
CA LEU A 66 5.48 0.66 -24.97
C LEU A 66 5.43 2.17 -24.71
N LEU A 67 6.07 2.63 -23.64
CA LEU A 67 6.14 4.05 -23.28
C LEU A 67 7.34 4.77 -23.95
N GLY A 68 8.17 4.06 -24.73
CA GLY A 68 9.37 4.63 -25.35
C GLY A 68 10.42 5.10 -24.35
N LEU A 69 10.46 4.48 -23.17
CA LEU A 69 11.42 4.79 -22.11
C LEU A 69 12.74 4.04 -22.33
N ASN A 70 13.81 4.51 -21.69
CA ASN A 70 15.12 3.86 -21.77
C ASN A 70 15.36 3.01 -20.52
N GLY A 71 15.87 1.80 -20.72
CA GLY A 71 16.28 0.94 -19.62
C GLY A 71 15.96 -0.52 -19.85
N ILE A 72 16.53 -1.36 -18.99
CA ILE A 72 16.36 -2.81 -19.02
C ILE A 72 16.13 -3.29 -17.58
N VAL A 73 15.21 -4.23 -17.44
CA VAL A 73 14.90 -4.89 -16.18
C VAL A 73 15.20 -6.38 -16.32
N GLN A 74 16.03 -6.92 -15.44
CA GLN A 74 16.45 -8.32 -15.48
C GLN A 74 16.10 -9.02 -14.16
N ALA A 75 15.58 -10.23 -14.24
CA ALA A 75 15.40 -11.10 -13.08
C ALA A 75 16.70 -11.90 -12.90
N LEU A 76 17.46 -11.61 -11.85
CA LEU A 76 18.69 -12.33 -11.54
C LEU A 76 18.45 -13.33 -10.40
N PRO A 77 18.89 -14.58 -10.54
CA PRO A 77 18.84 -15.53 -9.43
C PRO A 77 19.77 -15.06 -8.31
N THR A 78 19.25 -14.92 -7.10
CA THR A 78 20.06 -14.50 -5.94
C THR A 78 20.58 -15.71 -5.19
N HIS A 79 21.85 -16.03 -5.41
CA HIS A 79 22.61 -16.94 -4.54
C HIS A 79 23.35 -16.21 -3.40
N ARG A 80 23.03 -14.92 -3.12
CA ARG A 80 23.92 -14.06 -2.30
C ARG A 80 23.36 -13.52 -1.00
N LEU A 81 22.11 -13.75 -0.68
CA LEU A 81 21.56 -13.31 0.61
C LEU A 81 21.30 -14.53 1.50
N TYR A 82 21.51 -14.36 2.81
CA TYR A 82 21.35 -15.35 3.88
C TYR A 82 19.98 -16.06 3.94
N TRP A 83 19.10 -15.68 3.05
CA TRP A 83 17.81 -16.30 2.77
C TRP A 83 17.81 -16.57 1.27
N ASP A 84 17.51 -17.80 0.86
CA ASP A 84 17.22 -18.11 -0.54
C ASP A 84 16.02 -17.29 -1.00
N SER A 85 16.23 -15.98 -1.23
CA SER A 85 15.20 -15.13 -1.77
C SER A 85 15.05 -15.45 -3.25
N PRO A 86 13.82 -15.41 -3.78
CA PRO A 86 13.61 -15.52 -5.22
C PRO A 86 14.42 -14.43 -5.93
N ALA A 87 14.63 -14.61 -7.23
CA ALA A 87 15.39 -13.69 -8.08
C ALA A 87 15.14 -12.21 -7.71
N ILE A 88 16.21 -11.42 -7.65
CA ILE A 88 16.09 -9.96 -7.51
C ILE A 88 15.89 -9.37 -8.91
N VAL A 89 15.05 -8.36 -8.99
CA VAL A 89 14.95 -7.55 -10.19
C VAL A 89 16.12 -6.58 -10.22
N LEU A 90 17.07 -6.80 -11.13
CA LEU A 90 18.09 -5.80 -11.44
C LEU A 90 17.50 -4.82 -12.45
N VAL A 91 17.61 -3.55 -12.14
CA VAL A 91 17.08 -2.46 -12.94
C VAL A 91 18.26 -1.62 -13.41
N ASP A 92 18.39 -1.43 -14.71
CA ASP A 92 19.35 -0.51 -15.30
C ASP A 92 18.59 0.53 -16.11
N ILE A 93 18.19 1.60 -15.42
CA ILE A 93 17.37 2.69 -15.97
C ILE A 93 18.10 4.01 -15.73
N PRO A 94 18.43 4.74 -16.80
CA PRO A 94 19.06 6.04 -16.65
C PRO A 94 18.10 7.04 -15.98
N ALA A 95 18.62 7.78 -15.02
CA ALA A 95 17.89 8.83 -14.35
C ALA A 95 18.78 10.09 -14.25
N ALA A 96 18.25 11.23 -14.66
CA ALA A 96 18.97 12.48 -14.63
C ALA A 96 18.73 13.26 -13.34
N ALA A 97 19.77 13.91 -12.84
CA ALA A 97 19.62 14.94 -11.82
C ALA A 97 18.79 16.13 -12.37
N PRO A 98 18.05 16.85 -11.53
CA PRO A 98 17.23 17.96 -11.98
C PRO A 98 18.08 19.10 -12.54
N SER A 99 17.64 19.71 -13.65
CA SER A 99 18.21 20.92 -14.19
C SER A 99 17.86 22.15 -13.33
N GLY A 100 18.57 23.28 -13.53
CA GLY A 100 18.24 24.52 -12.85
C GLY A 100 16.80 24.99 -13.09
N GLU A 101 16.28 24.82 -14.31
CA GLU A 101 14.88 25.14 -14.62
C GLU A 101 13.90 24.26 -13.87
N GLN A 102 14.19 22.95 -13.76
CA GLN A 102 13.37 22.01 -12.99
C GLN A 102 13.38 22.32 -11.50
N LEU A 103 14.51 22.78 -10.95
CA LEU A 103 14.58 23.24 -9.55
C LEU A 103 13.74 24.50 -9.33
N ILE A 104 13.78 25.45 -10.26
CA ILE A 104 12.94 26.67 -10.18
C ILE A 104 11.47 26.32 -10.28
N ALA A 105 11.08 25.50 -11.26
CA ALA A 105 9.70 25.04 -11.39
C ALA A 105 9.23 24.28 -10.15
N GLY A 106 10.07 23.41 -9.59
CA GLY A 106 9.81 22.71 -8.34
C GLY A 106 9.61 23.65 -7.15
N ALA A 107 10.43 24.71 -7.05
CA ALA A 107 10.27 25.73 -6.00
C ALA A 107 8.94 26.49 -6.13
N LEU A 108 8.52 26.82 -7.34
CA LEU A 108 7.21 27.44 -7.59
C LEU A 108 6.06 26.49 -7.20
N ILE A 109 6.17 25.20 -7.52
CA ILE A 109 5.19 24.18 -7.10
C ILE A 109 5.14 24.08 -5.56
N ALA A 110 6.29 24.04 -4.89
CA ALA A 110 6.34 24.01 -3.42
C ALA A 110 5.67 25.24 -2.80
N ALA A 111 5.95 26.44 -3.35
CA ALA A 111 5.31 27.67 -2.91
C ALA A 111 3.79 27.65 -3.14
N ALA A 112 3.33 27.16 -4.31
CA ALA A 112 1.91 27.03 -4.60
C ALA A 112 1.20 26.05 -3.66
N LEU A 113 1.80 24.89 -3.36
CA LEU A 113 1.27 23.92 -2.40
C LEU A 113 1.19 24.52 -0.99
N LEU A 114 2.20 25.27 -0.58
CA LEU A 114 2.20 25.95 0.72
C LEU A 114 1.08 26.99 0.79
N LEU A 115 0.97 27.87 -0.21
CA LEU A 115 -0.08 28.88 -0.27
C LEU A 115 -1.47 28.23 -0.28
N LEU A 116 -1.66 27.16 -1.06
CA LEU A 116 -2.90 26.40 -1.07
C LEU A 116 -3.23 25.84 0.32
N SER A 117 -2.22 25.36 1.05
CA SER A 117 -2.39 24.85 2.41
C SER A 117 -2.84 25.92 3.41
N LEU A 118 -2.58 27.20 3.13
CA LEU A 118 -2.99 28.32 3.98
C LEU A 118 -4.42 28.77 3.66
N ILE A 119 -4.87 28.60 2.40
CA ILE A 119 -6.20 29.05 1.90
C ILE A 119 -7.27 28.00 2.19
N VAL A 120 -6.91 26.71 2.22
CA VAL A 120 -7.87 25.62 2.51
C VAL A 120 -8.51 25.81 3.87
N ASP A 121 -9.83 25.68 3.94
CA ASP A 121 -10.62 25.87 5.16
C ASP A 121 -10.13 25.02 6.34
N VAL A 122 -10.25 25.59 7.55
CA VAL A 122 -9.85 24.94 8.79
C VAL A 122 -10.63 23.64 9.01
N GLU A 123 -11.84 23.53 8.52
CA GLU A 123 -12.66 22.32 8.64
C GLU A 123 -12.11 21.15 7.82
N ARG A 124 -11.30 21.40 6.80
CA ARG A 124 -10.64 20.38 5.96
C ARG A 124 -9.26 20.01 6.49
N VAL A 125 -9.19 19.71 7.77
CA VAL A 125 -7.93 19.38 8.49
C VAL A 125 -7.06 18.35 7.75
N PRO A 126 -7.59 17.19 7.28
CA PRO A 126 -6.75 16.20 6.60
C PRO A 126 -6.10 16.76 5.33
N THR A 127 -6.84 17.53 4.52
CA THR A 127 -6.33 18.11 3.27
C THR A 127 -5.21 19.13 3.54
N ARG A 128 -5.36 19.99 4.57
CA ARG A 128 -4.32 20.94 4.95
C ARG A 128 -3.02 20.26 5.37
N TYR A 129 -3.11 19.22 6.22
CA TYR A 129 -1.93 18.49 6.66
C TYR A 129 -1.28 17.72 5.51
N MET A 130 -2.08 17.14 4.62
CA MET A 130 -1.55 16.48 3.43
C MET A 130 -0.78 17.46 2.54
N LEU A 131 -1.32 18.64 2.25
CA LEU A 131 -0.64 19.68 1.46
C LEU A 131 0.67 20.11 2.12
N ARG A 132 0.69 20.30 3.45
CA ARG A 132 1.90 20.63 4.19
C ARG A 132 2.95 19.52 4.16
N ALA A 133 2.51 18.26 4.29
CA ALA A 133 3.42 17.13 4.19
C ALA A 133 4.04 17.03 2.79
N LEU A 134 3.23 17.24 1.74
CA LEU A 134 3.71 17.30 0.35
C LEU A 134 4.71 18.44 0.14
N THR A 135 4.37 19.64 0.64
CA THR A 135 5.27 20.80 0.59
C THR A 135 6.58 20.49 1.28
N LEU A 136 6.55 19.92 2.48
CA LEU A 136 7.75 19.57 3.24
C LEU A 136 8.60 18.53 2.50
N CYS A 137 7.98 17.45 2.01
CA CYS A 137 8.66 16.42 1.26
C CYS A 137 9.31 16.98 -0.01
N HIS A 138 8.58 17.78 -0.79
CA HIS A 138 9.09 18.35 -2.03
C HIS A 138 10.17 19.41 -1.77
N SER A 139 10.00 20.26 -0.74
CA SER A 139 11.01 21.27 -0.37
C SER A 139 12.30 20.61 0.13
N SER A 140 12.22 19.52 0.87
CA SER A 140 13.42 18.77 1.30
C SER A 140 14.18 18.20 0.11
N ALA A 141 13.47 17.70 -0.91
CA ALA A 141 14.08 17.25 -2.16
C ALA A 141 14.75 18.41 -2.92
N LEU A 142 14.10 19.58 -3.01
CA LEU A 142 14.67 20.78 -3.65
C LEU A 142 15.97 21.23 -2.95
N VAL A 143 15.96 21.31 -1.63
CA VAL A 143 17.16 21.66 -0.85
C VAL A 143 18.28 20.65 -1.08
N PHE A 144 17.94 19.34 -1.07
CA PHE A 144 18.92 18.29 -1.31
C PHE A 144 19.55 18.40 -2.71
N PHE A 145 18.74 18.46 -3.74
CA PHE A 145 19.24 18.52 -5.13
C PHE A 145 19.90 19.86 -5.47
N GLY A 146 19.49 20.95 -4.81
CA GLY A 146 20.13 22.26 -4.98
C GLY A 146 21.52 22.34 -4.35
N LEU A 147 21.76 21.63 -3.24
CA LEU A 147 23.00 21.76 -2.47
C LEU A 147 23.90 20.51 -2.54
N PHE A 148 23.33 19.32 -2.74
CA PHE A 148 24.00 18.03 -2.55
C PHE A 148 23.77 17.02 -3.67
N SER A 149 23.38 17.45 -4.86
CA SER A 149 23.01 16.55 -5.99
C SER A 149 24.06 15.49 -6.32
N ALA A 150 25.35 15.83 -6.18
CA ALA A 150 26.48 14.91 -6.44
C ALA A 150 26.62 13.79 -5.36
N ARG A 151 25.88 13.89 -4.25
CA ARG A 151 25.98 12.97 -3.11
C ARG A 151 24.75 12.05 -2.97
N LEU A 152 23.91 11.95 -4.00
CA LEU A 152 22.73 11.08 -3.94
C LEU A 152 23.18 9.60 -3.85
N PRO A 153 23.03 8.95 -2.69
CA PRO A 153 23.43 7.56 -2.53
C PRO A 153 22.38 6.58 -3.04
N TYR A 154 21.21 7.07 -3.48
CA TYR A 154 20.03 6.27 -3.80
C TYR A 154 19.63 6.50 -5.26
N SER A 155 19.79 5.49 -6.08
CA SER A 155 19.44 5.55 -7.50
C SER A 155 17.98 5.16 -7.76
N LEU A 156 17.47 5.49 -8.95
CA LEU A 156 16.17 4.98 -9.40
C LEU A 156 16.16 3.45 -9.45
N ASN A 157 17.29 2.84 -9.79
CA ASN A 157 17.46 1.39 -9.83
C ASN A 157 17.28 0.77 -8.45
N ASP A 158 17.93 1.35 -7.44
CA ASP A 158 17.76 0.92 -6.04
C ASP A 158 16.32 1.10 -5.56
N HIS A 159 15.67 2.19 -5.96
CA HIS A 159 14.28 2.46 -5.61
C HIS A 159 13.33 1.38 -6.15
N VAL A 160 13.43 1.05 -7.42
CA VAL A 160 12.58 0.04 -8.06
C VAL A 160 12.89 -1.35 -7.49
N ALA A 161 14.16 -1.72 -7.40
CA ALA A 161 14.59 -3.02 -6.87
C ALA A 161 14.14 -3.21 -5.41
N ALA A 162 14.38 -2.21 -4.55
CA ALA A 162 13.95 -2.26 -3.16
C ALA A 162 12.43 -2.35 -3.02
N GLY A 163 11.70 -1.59 -3.84
CA GLY A 163 10.25 -1.57 -3.80
C GLY A 163 9.62 -2.90 -4.22
N LEU A 164 10.10 -3.53 -5.29
CA LEU A 164 9.65 -4.86 -5.70
C LEU A 164 10.00 -5.93 -4.66
N THR A 165 11.19 -5.83 -4.05
CA THR A 165 11.59 -6.73 -2.96
C THR A 165 10.68 -6.57 -1.75
N MET A 166 10.38 -5.33 -1.34
CA MET A 166 9.43 -5.04 -0.27
C MET A 166 8.05 -5.59 -0.56
N ALA A 167 7.54 -5.41 -1.78
CA ALA A 167 6.24 -5.94 -2.18
C ALA A 167 6.19 -7.46 -2.05
N TRP A 168 7.25 -8.16 -2.46
CA TRP A 168 7.35 -9.60 -2.27
C TRP A 168 7.34 -10.00 -0.79
N MET A 169 8.08 -9.28 0.06
CA MET A 169 8.07 -9.50 1.52
C MET A 169 6.67 -9.26 2.11
N PHE A 170 5.98 -8.22 1.67
CA PHE A 170 4.59 -7.97 2.09
C PHE A 170 3.64 -9.09 1.63
N MET A 171 3.83 -9.65 0.44
CA MET A 171 3.02 -10.79 0.00
C MET A 171 3.18 -12.02 0.90
N LEU A 172 4.37 -12.25 1.47
CA LEU A 172 4.58 -13.30 2.47
C LEU A 172 3.92 -12.96 3.81
N LEU A 173 3.87 -11.68 4.19
CA LEU A 173 3.37 -11.21 5.46
C LEU A 173 1.83 -11.05 5.49
N ILE A 174 1.21 -10.67 4.37
CA ILE A 174 -0.25 -10.38 4.28
C ILE A 174 -1.12 -11.52 4.80
N PRO A 175 -0.90 -12.83 4.48
CA PRO A 175 -1.71 -13.90 5.04
C PRO A 175 -1.69 -13.91 6.58
N TRP A 176 -0.56 -13.59 7.20
CA TRP A 176 -0.40 -13.51 8.66
C TRP A 176 -1.05 -12.27 9.24
N MET A 177 -0.98 -11.13 8.55
CA MET A 177 -1.70 -9.91 8.95
C MET A 177 -3.21 -10.15 8.92
N HIS A 178 -3.72 -10.80 7.88
CA HIS A 178 -5.13 -11.18 7.82
C HIS A 178 -5.49 -12.24 8.86
N ALA A 179 -4.58 -13.16 9.17
CA ALA A 179 -4.80 -14.12 10.25
C ALA A 179 -5.01 -13.43 11.60
N ALA A 180 -4.18 -12.42 11.89
CA ALA A 180 -4.25 -11.66 13.14
C ALA A 180 -5.45 -10.71 13.21
N SER A 181 -5.89 -10.13 12.06
CA SER A 181 -6.89 -9.07 12.04
C SER A 181 -8.28 -9.51 11.54
N PHE A 182 -8.36 -10.49 10.63
CA PHE A 182 -9.60 -10.87 9.94
C PHE A 182 -10.01 -12.33 10.20
N TYR A 183 -9.06 -13.28 10.25
CA TYR A 183 -9.39 -14.69 10.39
C TYR A 183 -9.91 -15.05 11.79
N VAL A 184 -9.63 -14.21 12.78
CA VAL A 184 -10.16 -14.34 14.14
C VAL A 184 -11.68 -14.18 14.19
N PHE A 185 -12.27 -13.48 13.19
CA PHE A 185 -13.73 -13.35 13.12
C PHE A 185 -14.40 -14.58 12.51
N GLY A 186 -15.73 -14.71 12.74
CA GLY A 186 -16.56 -15.85 12.33
C GLY A 186 -16.82 -15.99 10.83
N PHE A 187 -16.11 -15.28 9.98
CA PHE A 187 -16.26 -15.40 8.52
C PHE A 187 -15.97 -16.79 8.00
N GLY A 188 -16.75 -17.23 7.01
CA GLY A 188 -16.50 -18.48 6.30
C GLY A 188 -15.15 -18.50 5.59
N LEU A 189 -14.61 -19.71 5.35
CA LEU A 189 -13.30 -19.91 4.74
C LEU A 189 -13.14 -19.14 3.41
N TRP A 190 -14.17 -19.18 2.56
CA TRP A 190 -14.14 -18.51 1.25
C TRP A 190 -13.97 -16.99 1.34
N ARG A 191 -14.59 -16.35 2.33
CA ARG A 191 -14.43 -14.90 2.55
C ARG A 191 -12.98 -14.56 2.99
N LYS A 192 -12.39 -15.40 3.84
CA LYS A 192 -11.00 -15.28 4.27
C LYS A 192 -10.03 -15.43 3.10
N LEU A 193 -10.23 -16.46 2.29
CA LEU A 193 -9.45 -16.69 1.07
C LEU A 193 -9.63 -15.54 0.07
N ALA A 194 -10.87 -15.13 -0.20
CA ALA A 194 -11.16 -14.07 -1.16
C ALA A 194 -10.45 -12.76 -0.81
N LEU A 195 -10.51 -12.31 0.45
CA LEU A 195 -9.80 -11.11 0.88
C LEU A 195 -8.29 -11.25 0.68
N THR A 196 -7.71 -12.38 1.14
CA THR A 196 -6.26 -12.55 1.06
C THR A 196 -5.78 -12.67 -0.38
N LEU A 197 -6.48 -13.45 -1.21
CA LEU A 197 -6.12 -13.59 -2.63
C LEU A 197 -6.30 -12.27 -3.39
N LEU A 198 -7.34 -11.49 -3.08
CA LEU A 198 -7.54 -10.18 -3.71
C LEU A 198 -6.42 -9.20 -3.32
N THR A 199 -6.00 -9.19 -2.06
CA THR A 199 -4.88 -8.36 -1.60
C THR A 199 -3.57 -8.80 -2.25
N LEU A 200 -3.31 -10.10 -2.35
CA LEU A 200 -2.14 -10.64 -3.07
C LEU A 200 -2.20 -10.30 -4.57
N ALA A 201 -3.34 -10.46 -5.21
CA ALA A 201 -3.53 -10.10 -6.63
C ALA A 201 -3.29 -8.61 -6.87
N HIS A 202 -3.75 -7.74 -5.95
CA HIS A 202 -3.44 -6.31 -6.01
C HIS A 202 -1.93 -6.08 -6.05
N LEU A 203 -1.16 -6.66 -5.13
CA LEU A 203 0.30 -6.50 -5.11
C LEU A 203 0.97 -7.04 -6.38
N VAL A 204 0.53 -8.21 -6.86
CA VAL A 204 1.09 -8.82 -8.08
C VAL A 204 0.90 -7.94 -9.31
N LEU A 205 -0.26 -7.31 -9.45
CA LEU A 205 -0.63 -6.57 -10.66
C LEU A 205 -0.31 -5.08 -10.54
N PHE A 206 -0.56 -4.50 -9.38
CA PHE A 206 -0.51 -3.05 -9.20
C PHE A 206 0.89 -2.54 -8.91
N VAL A 207 1.67 -3.26 -8.10
CA VAL A 207 3.03 -2.81 -7.74
C VAL A 207 3.94 -2.63 -8.96
N PRO A 208 4.05 -3.58 -9.91
CA PRO A 208 4.89 -3.34 -11.10
C PRO A 208 4.36 -2.19 -11.96
N ALA A 209 3.04 -1.98 -12.05
CA ALA A 209 2.46 -0.83 -12.75
C ALA A 209 2.82 0.50 -12.07
N GLN A 210 2.81 0.53 -10.75
CA GLN A 210 3.22 1.66 -9.92
C GLN A 210 4.69 2.02 -10.14
N TYR A 211 5.59 1.02 -10.14
CA TYR A 211 7.00 1.27 -10.42
C TYR A 211 7.26 1.66 -11.88
N LEU A 212 6.49 1.14 -12.84
CA LEU A 212 6.53 1.62 -14.22
C LEU A 212 6.15 3.11 -14.29
N PHE A 213 5.14 3.53 -13.54
CA PHE A 213 4.78 4.95 -13.42
C PHE A 213 5.91 5.78 -12.80
N HIS A 214 6.59 5.27 -11.75
CA HIS A 214 7.75 5.96 -11.15
C HIS A 214 8.88 6.13 -12.16
N ILE A 215 9.20 5.09 -12.93
CA ILE A 215 10.20 5.13 -13.99
C ILE A 215 9.84 6.20 -15.02
N ALA A 216 8.61 6.16 -15.52
CA ALA A 216 8.14 7.13 -16.52
C ALA A 216 8.20 8.57 -15.98
N ALA A 217 7.75 8.81 -14.77
CA ALA A 217 7.77 10.12 -14.16
C ALA A 217 9.20 10.64 -13.95
N VAL A 218 10.12 9.81 -13.47
CA VAL A 218 11.50 10.22 -13.23
C VAL A 218 12.25 10.47 -14.57
N GLN A 219 12.04 9.65 -15.59
CA GLN A 219 12.67 9.88 -16.88
C GLN A 219 12.13 11.11 -17.60
N THR A 220 10.83 11.40 -17.44
CA THR A 220 10.21 12.57 -18.08
C THR A 220 10.57 13.87 -17.38
N TYR A 221 10.63 13.85 -16.07
CA TYR A 221 10.84 15.08 -15.28
C TYR A 221 12.23 15.14 -14.65
N SER A 222 12.55 14.31 -13.69
CA SER A 222 13.87 14.12 -13.07
C SER A 222 13.76 13.34 -11.75
N LEU A 223 14.90 13.04 -11.14
CA LEU A 223 14.98 12.46 -9.79
C LEU A 223 14.33 13.33 -8.69
N LEU A 224 14.04 14.59 -8.95
CA LEU A 224 13.34 15.49 -8.02
C LEU A 224 11.96 14.95 -7.60
N GLN A 225 11.31 14.17 -8.48
CA GLN A 225 9.98 13.62 -8.21
C GLN A 225 10.02 12.38 -7.31
N LEU A 226 11.19 11.73 -7.18
CA LEU A 226 11.31 10.42 -6.51
C LEU A 226 10.76 10.41 -5.07
N PRO A 227 11.03 11.39 -4.19
CA PRO A 227 10.49 11.41 -2.83
C PRO A 227 8.96 11.54 -2.79
N LEU A 228 8.37 12.34 -3.68
CA LEU A 228 6.91 12.47 -3.79
C LEU A 228 6.26 11.18 -4.30
N LEU A 229 6.87 10.56 -5.32
CA LEU A 229 6.40 9.27 -5.85
C LEU A 229 6.45 8.19 -4.78
N TYR A 230 7.55 8.11 -4.02
CA TYR A 230 7.67 7.17 -2.92
C TYR A 230 6.58 7.36 -1.86
N LEU A 231 6.31 8.61 -1.49
CA LEU A 231 5.33 8.91 -0.45
C LEU A 231 3.90 8.68 -0.93
N LEU A 232 3.51 9.23 -2.10
CA LEU A 232 2.13 9.27 -2.57
C LEU A 232 1.73 8.02 -3.35
N ALA A 233 2.53 7.69 -4.36
CA ALA A 233 2.27 6.60 -5.27
C ALA A 233 3.01 5.31 -4.85
N GLY A 234 3.63 5.28 -3.68
CA GLY A 234 4.25 4.15 -3.03
C GLY A 234 3.46 3.78 -1.79
N VAL A 235 4.09 3.97 -0.64
CA VAL A 235 3.61 3.49 0.67
C VAL A 235 2.18 3.96 0.99
N LEU A 236 1.86 5.24 0.76
CA LEU A 236 0.53 5.76 1.10
C LEU A 236 -0.57 5.09 0.28
N LEU A 237 -0.35 4.92 -1.00
CA LEU A 237 -1.32 4.28 -1.91
C LEU A 237 -1.56 2.83 -1.52
N ASP A 238 -0.50 2.06 -1.24
CA ASP A 238 -0.61 0.65 -0.83
C ASP A 238 -1.37 0.52 0.49
N VAL A 239 -1.08 1.40 1.47
CA VAL A 239 -1.80 1.44 2.76
C VAL A 239 -3.28 1.77 2.56
N VAL A 240 -3.62 2.75 1.72
CA VAL A 240 -5.02 3.12 1.42
C VAL A 240 -5.76 1.97 0.77
N VAL A 241 -5.15 1.29 -0.19
CA VAL A 241 -5.77 0.12 -0.84
C VAL A 241 -5.94 -1.03 0.16
N PHE A 242 -4.93 -1.33 0.97
CA PHE A 242 -5.03 -2.37 2.00
C PHE A 242 -6.17 -2.09 2.98
N ILE A 243 -6.27 -0.85 3.50
CA ILE A 243 -7.34 -0.45 4.42
C ILE A 243 -8.70 -0.53 3.72
N SER A 244 -8.79 -0.10 2.45
CA SER A 244 -10.03 -0.13 1.68
C SER A 244 -10.54 -1.56 1.45
N LEU A 245 -9.66 -2.48 1.07
CA LEU A 245 -9.97 -3.90 0.91
C LEU A 245 -10.40 -4.53 2.24
N TYR A 246 -9.70 -4.20 3.31
CA TYR A 246 -10.03 -4.67 4.66
C TYR A 246 -11.40 -4.13 5.12
N ALA A 247 -11.65 -2.83 4.98
CA ALA A 247 -12.93 -2.22 5.36
C ALA A 247 -14.10 -2.79 4.54
N TRP A 248 -13.87 -3.01 3.24
CA TRP A 248 -14.86 -3.66 2.38
C TRP A 248 -15.14 -5.10 2.83
N ALA A 249 -14.11 -5.88 3.15
CA ALA A 249 -14.29 -7.24 3.66
C ALA A 249 -15.03 -7.26 4.99
N MET A 250 -14.80 -6.29 5.86
CA MET A 250 -15.55 -6.17 7.13
C MET A 250 -17.04 -5.87 6.91
N SER A 251 -17.43 -5.26 5.80
CA SER A 251 -18.84 -5.02 5.45
C SER A 251 -19.60 -6.30 5.04
N TRP A 252 -18.90 -7.42 4.81
CA TRP A 252 -19.51 -8.73 4.49
C TRP A 252 -20.19 -9.40 5.69
N GLN A 253 -20.12 -8.80 6.88
CA GLN A 253 -20.93 -9.24 8.02
C GLN A 253 -22.41 -8.98 7.69
N THR A 254 -23.11 -10.03 7.25
CA THR A 254 -24.56 -9.94 7.04
C THR A 254 -25.30 -10.10 8.38
N VAL A 255 -26.46 -9.47 8.46
CA VAL A 255 -27.39 -9.50 9.61
C VAL A 255 -27.88 -10.96 9.92
N GLU A 256 -27.59 -11.94 9.07
CA GLU A 256 -27.93 -13.34 9.24
C GLU A 256 -27.31 -13.99 10.48
N ASP A 257 -26.10 -13.54 10.91
CA ASP A 257 -25.49 -14.06 12.13
C ASP A 257 -26.20 -13.62 13.42
N ALA A 258 -27.10 -12.64 13.34
CA ALA A 258 -27.87 -12.13 14.48
C ALA A 258 -29.20 -12.90 14.71
N GLY A 259 -29.60 -13.73 13.76
CA GLY A 259 -30.89 -14.45 13.78
C GLY A 259 -30.82 -15.90 14.26
N THR A 260 -29.65 -16.49 14.31
CA THR A 260 -29.46 -17.93 14.62
C THR A 260 -29.17 -18.21 16.10
N GLU A 261 -29.10 -17.17 16.94
CA GLU A 261 -28.88 -17.29 18.39
C GLU A 261 -30.19 -17.09 19.22
N ARG A 262 -31.36 -17.44 18.66
CA ARG A 262 -32.61 -17.49 19.47
C ARG A 262 -33.06 -18.93 19.70
#